data_d6a959e2b7ca0750e0b86bed09ab172c
#
_entry.id   d6a959e2b7ca0750e0b86bed09ab172c
#
_cell.length_a   1.000
_cell.length_b   1.000
_cell.length_c   1.000
_cell.angle_alpha   90.00
_cell.angle_beta   90.00
_cell.angle_gamma   90.00
#
_symmetry.space_group_name_H-M   'P 1'
#
loop_
_entity.id
_entity.type
_entity.pdbx_description
1 polymer ?
#
loop_
_entity_poly.entity_id
_entity_poly.type
_entity_poly.pdbx_seq_one_letter_code
_entity_poly.pdbx_strand_id
1 'polypeptide(L)'
;MRLPRTSGILLHPTSLPGPHGAGDLGPAAYHFVDWLQSAGQKLWQILPLGGVGPGNSPYMSSSAFAGNVLLIDLAELASCGWLTDADLVPDPAFRDDRIDYAAVIPWRMARLARAAQACAEHATPAQRAAYEAFCAEHASWLEDYALFMALAEAHPGRDWADWPAMLARREPAALRSAATAHAERIAFWRFGQWCFFRQWQRLRAYANARGISIVGDAPIFIAPQSADVWARQDLFELDTDGRQRVVAGVPPDYFSATGQRWGNPLYRWSAHAADGYAWWTERVRHTFTLVDIVRIDHFRGFAAYWEIPASEPTAVHGRWLPGPGLALFEAIAKALGPLPIIAEDLGIITPDVDALRRATQLPGMRVLQFAFGGGADNLYLPHHHEAATVVYTGTHDNDTTQGWWRAASQAERDHVARYLGRRADELDTDIHWTLIRMAWASVADTAITPLQDVLGLDAAHRMNLPGEGDGHWAWRFDWSQVRPAHGEQLAALTQMYARG
;
A
#
# COMPACT_ATOMS: atom_id res chain seq x y z
N MET A 1 -10.91 12.94 13.02
CA MET A 1 -11.07 14.16 12.15
C MET A 1 -11.91 13.78 10.94
N ARG A 2 -12.93 14.55 10.61
CA ARG A 2 -13.80 14.25 9.46
C ARG A 2 -13.09 14.62 8.16
N LEU A 3 -13.12 13.71 7.17
CA LEU A 3 -12.61 14.00 5.82
C LEU A 3 -13.58 14.93 5.07
N PRO A 4 -13.09 15.77 4.14
CA PRO A 4 -13.97 16.63 3.33
C PRO A 4 -14.80 15.77 2.36
N ARG A 5 -15.90 16.36 1.85
CA ARG A 5 -16.69 15.72 0.80
C ARG A 5 -15.92 15.80 -0.53
N THR A 6 -15.31 14.68 -0.90
CA THR A 6 -14.39 14.60 -2.05
C THR A 6 -14.52 13.29 -2.80
N SER A 7 -13.85 13.22 -3.96
CA SER A 7 -13.70 11.98 -4.71
C SER A 7 -12.26 11.77 -5.17
N GLY A 8 -11.92 10.54 -5.50
CA GLY A 8 -10.59 10.17 -5.96
C GLY A 8 -10.49 8.83 -6.67
N ILE A 9 -9.29 8.56 -7.16
CA ILE A 9 -8.96 7.37 -7.92
C ILE A 9 -7.91 6.55 -7.16
N LEU A 10 -8.14 5.24 -7.07
CA LEU A 10 -7.16 4.25 -6.60
C LEU A 10 -6.32 3.78 -7.78
N LEU A 11 -5.02 4.07 -7.74
CA LEU A 11 -4.04 3.59 -8.70
C LEU A 11 -2.65 3.56 -8.06
N HIS A 12 -2.00 2.40 -8.02
CA HIS A 12 -0.62 2.31 -7.54
C HIS A 12 0.36 2.82 -8.63
N PRO A 13 1.43 3.54 -8.29
CA PRO A 13 2.39 4.08 -9.27
C PRO A 13 3.01 3.01 -10.18
N THR A 14 3.17 1.77 -9.72
CA THR A 14 3.68 0.67 -10.57
C THR A 14 2.80 0.37 -11.79
N SER A 15 1.51 0.71 -11.74
CA SER A 15 0.55 0.50 -12.82
C SER A 15 0.60 1.59 -13.91
N LEU A 16 1.33 2.68 -13.67
CA LEU A 16 1.48 3.77 -14.65
C LEU A 16 2.20 3.30 -15.92
N PRO A 17 1.87 3.87 -17.08
CA PRO A 17 2.62 3.62 -18.31
C PRO A 17 4.08 4.07 -18.20
N GLY A 18 4.96 3.40 -18.93
CA GLY A 18 6.37 3.77 -18.99
C GLY A 18 7.21 2.68 -19.65
N PRO A 19 8.35 3.04 -20.25
CA PRO A 19 9.16 2.14 -21.07
C PRO A 19 9.96 1.10 -20.26
N HIS A 20 10.15 1.32 -18.95
CA HIS A 20 11.11 0.55 -18.16
C HIS A 20 10.45 -0.62 -17.38
N GLY A 21 9.42 -1.25 -17.97
CA GLY A 21 8.79 -2.48 -17.51
C GLY A 21 7.84 -2.36 -16.31
N ALA A 22 7.89 -1.25 -15.59
CA ALA A 22 6.96 -0.87 -14.51
C ALA A 22 6.72 0.63 -14.54
N GLY A 23 5.61 1.08 -13.96
CA GLY A 23 5.41 2.50 -13.69
C GLY A 23 6.40 3.02 -12.64
N ASP A 24 6.70 4.30 -12.70
CA ASP A 24 7.65 4.96 -11.83
C ASP A 24 7.23 6.41 -11.50
N LEU A 25 8.08 7.14 -10.78
CA LEU A 25 7.85 8.52 -10.33
C LEU A 25 8.21 9.57 -11.39
N GLY A 26 8.30 9.14 -12.65
CA GLY A 26 8.64 9.98 -13.80
C GLY A 26 7.42 10.68 -14.44
N PRO A 27 7.55 11.10 -15.70
CA PRO A 27 6.56 11.95 -16.39
C PRO A 27 5.13 11.40 -16.38
N ALA A 28 4.95 10.06 -16.41
CA ALA A 28 3.60 9.46 -16.38
C ALA A 28 2.87 9.71 -15.05
N ALA A 29 3.60 9.78 -13.94
CA ALA A 29 3.00 10.08 -12.63
C ALA A 29 2.54 11.55 -12.56
N TYR A 30 3.32 12.48 -13.10
CA TYR A 30 2.93 13.89 -13.20
C TYR A 30 1.73 14.07 -14.14
N HIS A 31 1.72 13.40 -15.27
CA HIS A 31 0.60 13.39 -16.19
C HIS A 31 -0.68 12.84 -15.56
N PHE A 32 -0.57 11.79 -14.72
CA PHE A 32 -1.72 11.26 -13.99
C PHE A 32 -2.28 12.27 -12.99
N VAL A 33 -1.43 13.05 -12.31
CA VAL A 33 -1.87 14.14 -11.43
C VAL A 33 -2.62 15.21 -12.23
N ASP A 34 -2.11 15.60 -13.39
CA ASP A 34 -2.77 16.59 -14.27
C ASP A 34 -4.12 16.06 -14.78
N TRP A 35 -4.20 14.76 -15.12
CA TRP A 35 -5.45 14.11 -15.50
C TRP A 35 -6.45 14.09 -14.34
N LEU A 36 -6.03 13.75 -13.12
CA LEU A 36 -6.89 13.80 -11.93
C LEU A 36 -7.48 15.20 -11.71
N GLN A 37 -6.65 16.23 -11.82
CA GLN A 37 -7.09 17.61 -11.70
C GLN A 37 -8.13 17.95 -12.78
N SER A 38 -7.88 17.59 -14.04
CA SER A 38 -8.80 17.83 -15.16
C SER A 38 -10.13 17.08 -15.01
N ALA A 39 -10.09 15.87 -14.40
CA ALA A 39 -11.25 15.05 -14.09
C ALA A 39 -11.98 15.48 -12.79
N GLY A 40 -11.58 16.62 -12.18
CA GLY A 40 -12.19 17.17 -10.97
C GLY A 40 -11.91 16.38 -9.68
N GLN A 41 -10.97 15.43 -9.72
CA GLN A 41 -10.65 14.60 -8.56
C GLN A 41 -9.78 15.37 -7.55
N LYS A 42 -9.88 14.98 -6.28
CA LYS A 42 -9.11 15.57 -5.17
C LYS A 42 -8.21 14.58 -4.48
N LEU A 43 -8.39 13.29 -4.72
CA LEU A 43 -7.62 12.24 -4.06
C LEU A 43 -6.97 11.30 -5.08
N TRP A 44 -5.73 10.97 -4.81
CA TRP A 44 -5.01 9.86 -5.43
C TRP A 44 -4.71 8.83 -4.36
N GLN A 45 -5.43 7.70 -4.33
CA GLN A 45 -5.11 6.61 -3.43
C GLN A 45 -4.11 5.67 -4.06
N ILE A 46 -3.10 5.30 -3.26
CA ILE A 46 -2.04 4.36 -3.63
C ILE A 46 -1.98 3.20 -2.64
N LEU A 47 -1.32 2.11 -3.03
CA LEU A 47 -0.96 0.99 -2.16
C LEU A 47 0.31 1.32 -1.36
N PRO A 48 0.76 0.46 -0.41
CA PRO A 48 1.99 0.70 0.33
C PRO A 48 3.18 0.99 -0.60
N LEU A 49 3.95 2.03 -0.28
CA LEU A 49 5.09 2.49 -1.09
C LEU A 49 6.38 1.71 -0.84
N GLY A 50 6.37 0.73 0.05
CA GLY A 50 7.53 -0.11 0.34
C GLY A 50 7.92 -1.04 -0.82
N GLY A 51 9.12 -1.61 -0.75
CA GLY A 51 9.58 -2.59 -1.71
C GLY A 51 8.67 -3.83 -1.76
N VAL A 52 8.58 -4.47 -2.93
CA VAL A 52 7.77 -5.69 -3.08
C VAL A 52 8.42 -6.87 -2.37
N GLY A 53 7.62 -7.66 -1.68
CA GLY A 53 8.02 -8.88 -1.00
C GLY A 53 7.60 -10.15 -1.73
N PRO A 54 7.44 -11.27 -1.02
CA PRO A 54 6.95 -12.52 -1.59
C PRO A 54 5.64 -12.30 -2.37
N GLY A 55 5.51 -12.96 -3.51
CA GLY A 55 4.39 -12.80 -4.44
C GLY A 55 4.29 -11.41 -5.08
N ASN A 56 5.38 -10.61 -5.02
CA ASN A 56 5.45 -9.22 -5.46
C ASN A 56 4.50 -8.26 -4.71
N SER A 57 4.03 -8.67 -3.53
CA SER A 57 3.10 -7.90 -2.72
C SER A 57 3.78 -6.68 -2.07
N PRO A 58 3.22 -5.47 -2.20
CA PRO A 58 3.70 -4.29 -1.49
C PRO A 58 3.38 -4.33 0.01
N TYR A 59 2.48 -5.23 0.45
CA TYR A 59 2.14 -5.43 1.86
C TYR A 59 3.18 -6.27 2.62
N MET A 60 4.08 -6.93 1.89
CA MET A 60 5.15 -7.77 2.45
C MET A 60 6.53 -7.12 2.27
N SER A 61 6.61 -5.80 2.42
CA SER A 61 7.84 -5.04 2.26
C SER A 61 8.89 -5.40 3.33
N SER A 62 10.15 -5.33 2.92
CA SER A 62 11.31 -5.52 3.81
C SER A 62 11.52 -4.39 4.82
N SER A 63 10.70 -3.35 4.80
CA SER A 63 10.68 -2.29 5.83
C SER A 63 9.34 -1.55 5.84
N ALA A 64 8.92 -1.09 7.03
CA ALA A 64 7.77 -0.20 7.21
C ALA A 64 8.11 1.28 6.93
N PHE A 65 9.38 1.60 6.67
CA PHE A 65 9.89 2.98 6.48
C PHE A 65 10.45 3.20 5.08
N ALA A 66 11.10 2.19 4.50
CA ALA A 66 11.78 2.32 3.22
C ALA A 66 10.82 2.38 2.03
N GLY A 67 11.18 3.20 1.03
CA GLY A 67 10.47 3.28 -0.24
C GLY A 67 10.91 2.21 -1.24
N ASN A 68 10.03 1.93 -2.21
CA ASN A 68 10.29 0.98 -3.30
C ASN A 68 11.25 1.59 -4.33
N VAL A 69 12.47 1.12 -4.36
CA VAL A 69 13.50 1.60 -5.32
C VAL A 69 13.13 1.30 -6.78
N LEU A 70 12.22 0.37 -7.04
CA LEU A 70 11.72 0.10 -8.38
C LEU A 70 10.82 1.22 -8.93
N LEU A 71 10.38 2.15 -8.10
CA LEU A 71 9.62 3.33 -8.51
C LEU A 71 10.51 4.50 -8.94
N ILE A 72 11.83 4.43 -8.75
CA ILE A 72 12.74 5.52 -9.12
C ILE A 72 12.69 5.76 -10.62
N ASP A 73 12.45 6.99 -11.03
CA ASP A 73 12.58 7.43 -12.42
C ASP A 73 14.06 7.42 -12.84
N LEU A 74 14.39 6.51 -13.75
CA LEU A 74 15.76 6.37 -14.28
C LEU A 74 16.15 7.52 -15.22
N ALA A 75 15.20 8.15 -15.90
CA ALA A 75 15.48 9.28 -16.77
C ALA A 75 15.95 10.52 -15.97
N GLU A 76 15.43 10.71 -14.75
CA GLU A 76 15.97 11.74 -13.86
C GLU A 76 17.41 11.44 -13.45
N LEU A 77 17.76 10.17 -13.20
CA LEU A 77 19.15 9.79 -12.88
C LEU A 77 20.09 10.04 -14.07
N ALA A 78 19.61 9.84 -15.30
CA ALA A 78 20.36 10.21 -16.49
C ALA A 78 20.53 11.73 -16.61
N SER A 79 19.52 12.51 -16.31
CA SER A 79 19.61 13.97 -16.28
C SER A 79 20.59 14.50 -15.23
N CYS A 80 20.83 13.73 -14.16
CA CYS A 80 21.87 14.01 -13.16
C CYS A 80 23.27 13.61 -13.63
N GLY A 81 23.42 12.97 -14.79
CA GLY A 81 24.68 12.46 -15.31
C GLY A 81 25.13 11.14 -14.65
N TRP A 82 24.23 10.42 -13.96
CA TRP A 82 24.53 9.16 -13.28
C TRP A 82 24.19 7.92 -14.13
N LEU A 83 23.42 8.10 -15.20
CA LEU A 83 23.17 7.11 -16.24
C LEU A 83 23.39 7.74 -17.62
N THR A 84 23.57 6.91 -18.64
CA THR A 84 23.64 7.30 -20.05
C THR A 84 22.34 6.96 -20.77
N ASP A 85 22.12 7.52 -21.96
CA ASP A 85 20.99 7.15 -22.83
C ASP A 85 20.96 5.66 -23.16
N ALA A 86 22.12 5.03 -23.27
CA ALA A 86 22.24 3.59 -23.50
C ALA A 86 21.71 2.76 -22.29
N ASP A 87 21.82 3.28 -21.07
CA ASP A 87 21.26 2.64 -19.88
C ASP A 87 19.72 2.71 -19.86
N LEU A 88 19.11 3.65 -20.55
CA LEU A 88 17.67 3.84 -20.61
C LEU A 88 16.99 3.02 -21.72
N VAL A 89 17.75 2.35 -22.59
CA VAL A 89 17.16 1.49 -23.62
C VAL A 89 16.39 0.35 -22.93
N PRO A 90 15.06 0.26 -23.13
CA PRO A 90 14.24 -0.76 -22.46
C PRO A 90 14.56 -2.16 -22.96
N ASP A 91 14.33 -3.15 -22.11
CA ASP A 91 14.38 -4.54 -22.54
C ASP A 91 13.18 -4.82 -23.47
N PRO A 92 13.37 -5.40 -24.66
CA PRO A 92 12.28 -5.70 -25.58
C PRO A 92 11.28 -6.75 -25.03
N ALA A 93 11.60 -7.46 -23.95
CA ALA A 93 10.70 -8.37 -23.28
C ALA A 93 9.68 -7.66 -22.36
N PHE A 94 9.87 -6.36 -22.08
CA PHE A 94 8.93 -5.63 -21.25
C PHE A 94 7.56 -5.48 -21.92
N ARG A 95 6.52 -5.61 -21.11
CA ARG A 95 5.12 -5.52 -21.54
C ARG A 95 4.51 -4.21 -21.08
N ASP A 96 3.56 -3.68 -21.84
CA ASP A 96 2.84 -2.45 -21.50
C ASP A 96 1.61 -2.70 -20.60
N ASP A 97 1.06 -3.93 -20.64
CA ASP A 97 -0.16 -4.32 -19.94
C ASP A 97 0.08 -4.93 -18.54
N ARG A 98 1.33 -5.37 -18.27
CA ARG A 98 1.69 -5.96 -16.98
C ARG A 98 3.18 -5.93 -16.70
N ILE A 99 3.52 -6.01 -15.41
CA ILE A 99 4.89 -6.09 -14.93
C ILE A 99 5.35 -7.56 -14.93
N ASP A 100 6.45 -7.84 -15.60
CA ASP A 100 7.23 -9.06 -15.37
C ASP A 100 8.34 -8.76 -14.36
N TYR A 101 8.06 -8.99 -13.08
CA TYR A 101 9.01 -8.71 -12.01
C TYR A 101 10.32 -9.49 -12.13
N ALA A 102 10.29 -10.70 -12.73
CA ALA A 102 11.49 -11.50 -12.93
C ALA A 102 12.47 -10.84 -13.92
N ALA A 103 11.94 -10.12 -14.92
CA ALA A 103 12.73 -9.33 -15.86
C ALA A 103 13.03 -7.92 -15.33
N VAL A 104 12.04 -7.26 -14.74
CA VAL A 104 12.13 -5.83 -14.33
C VAL A 104 13.10 -5.64 -13.15
N ILE A 105 13.04 -6.48 -12.11
CA ILE A 105 13.87 -6.30 -10.92
C ILE A 105 15.36 -6.31 -11.27
N PRO A 106 15.95 -7.35 -11.89
CA PRO A 106 17.37 -7.37 -12.18
C PRO A 106 17.78 -6.26 -13.15
N TRP A 107 16.92 -5.92 -14.12
CA TRP A 107 17.20 -4.87 -15.08
C TRP A 107 17.30 -3.49 -14.40
N ARG A 108 16.30 -3.12 -13.56
CA ARG A 108 16.30 -1.83 -12.85
C ARG A 108 17.41 -1.77 -11.79
N MET A 109 17.62 -2.85 -11.02
CA MET A 109 18.65 -2.90 -9.99
C MET A 109 20.06 -2.73 -10.56
N ALA A 110 20.35 -3.28 -11.74
CA ALA A 110 21.63 -3.06 -12.43
C ALA A 110 21.85 -1.59 -12.80
N ARG A 111 20.79 -0.86 -13.24
CA ARG A 111 20.87 0.58 -13.56
C ARG A 111 21.04 1.41 -12.30
N LEU A 112 20.30 1.10 -11.25
CA LEU A 112 20.44 1.77 -9.95
C LEU A 112 21.85 1.59 -9.36
N ALA A 113 22.46 0.40 -9.52
CA ALA A 113 23.83 0.17 -9.07
C ALA A 113 24.85 1.04 -9.84
N ARG A 114 24.71 1.15 -11.18
CA ARG A 114 25.54 2.06 -11.98
C ARG A 114 25.35 3.52 -11.57
N ALA A 115 24.10 3.94 -11.35
CA ALA A 115 23.80 5.30 -10.93
C ALA A 115 24.39 5.61 -9.55
N ALA A 116 24.35 4.66 -8.61
CA ALA A 116 24.95 4.81 -7.29
C ALA A 116 26.47 4.99 -7.37
N GLN A 117 27.14 4.17 -8.19
CA GLN A 117 28.58 4.30 -8.43
C GLN A 117 28.92 5.66 -9.07
N ALA A 118 28.23 6.04 -10.14
CA ALA A 118 28.48 7.32 -10.82
C ALA A 118 28.20 8.51 -9.89
N CYS A 119 27.18 8.44 -9.04
CA CYS A 119 26.91 9.46 -8.02
C CYS A 119 28.05 9.56 -7.03
N ALA A 120 28.58 8.43 -6.53
CA ALA A 120 29.70 8.44 -5.58
C ALA A 120 30.95 9.12 -6.17
N GLU A 121 31.21 8.92 -7.46
CA GLU A 121 32.36 9.47 -8.16
C GLU A 121 32.17 10.93 -8.62
N HIS A 122 30.96 11.29 -9.08
CA HIS A 122 30.72 12.51 -9.87
C HIS A 122 29.68 13.47 -9.26
N ALA A 123 29.09 13.16 -8.08
CA ALA A 123 28.11 14.05 -7.45
C ALA A 123 28.72 15.45 -7.19
N THR A 124 27.95 16.48 -7.52
CA THR A 124 28.28 17.85 -7.18
C THR A 124 28.32 18.03 -5.65
N PRO A 125 29.02 19.05 -5.13
CA PRO A 125 29.00 19.34 -3.69
C PRO A 125 27.59 19.50 -3.10
N ALA A 126 26.68 20.11 -3.86
CA ALA A 126 25.28 20.28 -3.44
C ALA A 126 24.52 18.94 -3.36
N GLN A 127 24.71 18.06 -4.34
CA GLN A 127 24.11 16.72 -4.33
C GLN A 127 24.66 15.87 -3.17
N ARG A 128 25.95 15.93 -2.92
CA ARG A 128 26.60 15.24 -1.81
C ARG A 128 26.07 15.72 -0.45
N ALA A 129 26.01 17.04 -0.25
CA ALA A 129 25.45 17.61 0.97
C ALA A 129 23.97 17.22 1.20
N ALA A 130 23.16 17.19 0.10
CA ALA A 130 21.76 16.76 0.19
C ALA A 130 21.64 15.26 0.54
N TYR A 131 22.50 14.41 -0.02
CA TYR A 131 22.55 12.99 0.34
C TYR A 131 22.96 12.77 1.78
N GLU A 132 23.99 13.46 2.26
CA GLU A 132 24.46 13.38 3.65
C GLU A 132 23.40 13.87 4.65
N ALA A 133 22.71 14.97 4.31
CA ALA A 133 21.60 15.49 5.12
C ALA A 133 20.46 14.47 5.21
N PHE A 134 20.06 13.84 4.08
CA PHE A 134 19.06 12.78 4.06
C PHE A 134 19.47 11.60 4.94
N CYS A 135 20.71 11.12 4.82
CA CYS A 135 21.21 10.02 5.64
C CYS A 135 21.19 10.36 7.14
N ALA A 136 21.55 11.58 7.50
CA ALA A 136 21.53 12.03 8.90
C ALA A 136 20.09 12.15 9.44
N GLU A 137 19.16 12.71 8.66
CA GLU A 137 17.74 12.87 9.02
C GLU A 137 17.05 11.51 9.25
N HIS A 138 17.37 10.52 8.40
CA HIS A 138 16.73 9.21 8.41
C HIS A 138 17.54 8.10 9.09
N ALA A 139 18.62 8.44 9.80
CA ALA A 139 19.55 7.47 10.40
C ALA A 139 18.85 6.45 11.32
N SER A 140 17.76 6.83 11.99
CA SER A 140 17.04 5.99 12.94
C SER A 140 16.48 4.68 12.36
N TRP A 141 16.19 4.65 11.06
CA TRP A 141 15.71 3.44 10.35
C TRP A 141 16.63 3.07 9.17
N LEU A 142 17.22 4.05 8.49
CA LEU A 142 17.97 3.86 7.26
C LEU A 142 19.24 3.01 7.47
N GLU A 143 19.90 3.17 8.61
CA GLU A 143 21.12 2.42 8.94
C GLU A 143 20.81 0.92 9.05
N ASP A 144 19.81 0.56 9.83
CA ASP A 144 19.39 -0.83 10.00
C ASP A 144 18.82 -1.41 8.68
N TYR A 145 18.05 -0.63 7.94
CA TYR A 145 17.52 -1.04 6.64
C TYR A 145 18.64 -1.34 5.63
N ALA A 146 19.57 -0.42 5.45
CA ALA A 146 20.64 -0.59 4.47
C ALA A 146 21.57 -1.77 4.80
N LEU A 147 21.87 -1.98 6.09
CA LEU A 147 22.63 -3.14 6.55
C LEU A 147 21.84 -4.44 6.37
N PHE A 148 20.55 -4.45 6.73
CA PHE A 148 19.65 -5.59 6.54
C PHE A 148 19.62 -6.03 5.08
N MET A 149 19.42 -5.09 4.16
CA MET A 149 19.35 -5.39 2.72
C MET A 149 20.68 -5.92 2.19
N ALA A 150 21.80 -5.35 2.61
CA ALA A 150 23.13 -5.82 2.23
C ALA A 150 23.41 -7.26 2.75
N LEU A 151 22.96 -7.57 3.97
CA LEU A 151 23.07 -8.90 4.54
C LEU A 151 22.12 -9.90 3.87
N ALA A 152 20.90 -9.51 3.54
CA ALA A 152 19.95 -10.33 2.78
C ALA A 152 20.51 -10.74 1.40
N GLU A 153 21.16 -9.80 0.71
CA GLU A 153 21.88 -10.10 -0.55
C GLU A 153 23.07 -11.03 -0.36
N ALA A 154 23.78 -10.92 0.76
CA ALA A 154 24.91 -11.79 1.08
C ALA A 154 24.49 -13.21 1.52
N HIS A 155 23.22 -13.38 1.92
CA HIS A 155 22.67 -14.65 2.35
C HIS A 155 21.40 -15.02 1.55
N PRO A 156 21.52 -15.20 0.23
CA PRO A 156 20.34 -15.39 -0.63
C PRO A 156 19.54 -16.64 -0.24
N GLY A 157 18.21 -16.50 -0.21
CA GLY A 157 17.27 -17.59 0.12
C GLY A 157 17.26 -18.00 1.59
N ARG A 158 17.89 -17.24 2.48
CA ARG A 158 17.83 -17.46 3.93
C ARG A 158 17.04 -16.35 4.62
N ASP A 159 16.23 -16.76 5.56
CA ASP A 159 15.60 -15.83 6.51
C ASP A 159 16.69 -15.24 7.43
N TRP A 160 16.45 -14.01 7.92
CA TRP A 160 17.42 -13.36 8.81
C TRP A 160 17.67 -14.16 10.11
N ALA A 161 16.69 -14.94 10.58
CA ALA A 161 16.85 -15.86 11.72
C ALA A 161 17.82 -17.02 11.44
N ASP A 162 18.09 -17.33 10.17
CA ASP A 162 19.03 -18.37 9.72
C ASP A 162 20.43 -17.81 9.36
N TRP A 163 20.64 -16.51 9.52
CA TRP A 163 21.96 -15.91 9.37
C TRP A 163 22.92 -16.39 10.47
N PRO A 164 24.23 -16.16 10.36
CA PRO A 164 25.14 -16.41 11.47
C PRO A 164 24.61 -15.84 12.78
N ALA A 165 24.60 -16.63 13.84
CA ALA A 165 23.88 -16.31 15.08
C ALA A 165 24.19 -14.93 15.65
N MET A 166 25.46 -14.46 15.52
CA MET A 166 25.86 -13.13 15.96
C MET A 166 25.19 -12.01 15.14
N LEU A 167 24.92 -12.23 13.86
CA LEU A 167 24.18 -11.28 13.00
C LEU A 167 22.68 -11.36 13.25
N ALA A 168 22.12 -12.57 13.36
CA ALA A 168 20.71 -12.75 13.69
C ALA A 168 20.36 -12.10 15.04
N ARG A 169 21.23 -12.24 16.05
CA ARG A 169 21.07 -11.64 17.40
C ARG A 169 21.55 -10.19 17.50
N ARG A 170 22.01 -9.64 16.38
CA ARG A 170 22.47 -8.23 16.32
C ARG A 170 23.61 -7.89 17.28
N GLU A 171 24.58 -8.79 17.47
CA GLU A 171 25.73 -8.50 18.34
C GLU A 171 26.53 -7.29 17.80
N PRO A 172 26.80 -6.26 18.61
CA PRO A 172 27.39 -5.00 18.12
C PRO A 172 28.71 -5.17 17.38
N ALA A 173 29.55 -6.12 17.76
CA ALA A 173 30.83 -6.37 17.08
C ALA A 173 30.61 -6.98 15.69
N ALA A 174 29.67 -7.94 15.57
CA ALA A 174 29.32 -8.56 14.30
C ALA A 174 28.69 -7.56 13.34
N LEU A 175 27.80 -6.66 13.82
CA LEU A 175 27.20 -5.62 13.00
C LEU A 175 28.25 -4.63 12.48
N ARG A 176 29.20 -4.20 13.31
CA ARG A 176 30.30 -3.31 12.85
C ARG A 176 31.19 -3.97 11.79
N SER A 177 31.53 -5.25 12.00
CA SER A 177 32.29 -6.02 11.03
C SER A 177 31.53 -6.17 9.70
N ALA A 178 30.25 -6.50 9.75
CA ALA A 178 29.39 -6.61 8.58
C ALA A 178 29.23 -5.27 7.86
N ALA A 179 29.04 -4.17 8.61
CA ALA A 179 28.93 -2.83 8.02
C ALA A 179 30.21 -2.43 7.24
N THR A 180 31.37 -2.82 7.76
CA THR A 180 32.65 -2.60 7.05
C THR A 180 32.76 -3.51 5.81
N ALA A 181 32.43 -4.79 5.96
CA ALA A 181 32.53 -5.75 4.85
C ALA A 181 31.56 -5.46 3.68
N HIS A 182 30.39 -4.89 3.97
CA HIS A 182 29.34 -4.60 3.01
C HIS A 182 29.13 -3.11 2.74
N ALA A 183 30.13 -2.27 3.01
CA ALA A 183 30.02 -0.82 2.94
C ALA A 183 29.49 -0.29 1.59
N GLU A 184 29.90 -0.90 0.47
CA GLU A 184 29.44 -0.53 -0.88
C GLU A 184 27.95 -0.80 -1.06
N ARG A 185 27.46 -1.98 -0.61
CA ARG A 185 26.04 -2.33 -0.73
C ARG A 185 25.16 -1.49 0.20
N ILE A 186 25.66 -1.16 1.38
CA ILE A 186 24.99 -0.23 2.31
C ILE A 186 24.88 1.16 1.66
N ALA A 187 25.95 1.66 1.04
CA ALA A 187 25.92 2.93 0.33
C ALA A 187 24.91 2.92 -0.84
N PHE A 188 24.83 1.81 -1.58
CA PHE A 188 23.83 1.61 -2.64
C PHE A 188 22.41 1.72 -2.11
N TRP A 189 22.06 1.03 -1.02
CA TRP A 189 20.71 1.06 -0.47
C TRP A 189 20.35 2.44 0.08
N ARG A 190 21.30 3.13 0.75
CA ARG A 190 21.11 4.53 1.18
C ARG A 190 20.87 5.46 -0.03
N PHE A 191 21.65 5.32 -1.10
CA PHE A 191 21.48 6.07 -2.34
C PHE A 191 20.09 5.82 -2.96
N GLY A 192 19.65 4.57 -3.05
CA GLY A 192 18.33 4.20 -3.56
C GLY A 192 17.21 4.88 -2.77
N GLN A 193 17.30 4.86 -1.43
CA GLN A 193 16.31 5.54 -0.59
C GLN A 193 16.34 7.05 -0.78
N TRP A 194 17.51 7.67 -0.84
CA TRP A 194 17.63 9.10 -1.13
C TRP A 194 16.98 9.49 -2.46
N CYS A 195 17.23 8.74 -3.52
CA CYS A 195 16.61 8.97 -4.83
C CYS A 195 15.09 8.84 -4.78
N PHE A 196 14.59 7.76 -4.16
CA PHE A 196 13.15 7.53 -4.01
C PHE A 196 12.47 8.69 -3.26
N PHE A 197 12.96 9.04 -2.07
CA PHE A 197 12.34 10.09 -1.24
C PHE A 197 12.38 11.45 -1.93
N ARG A 198 13.47 11.79 -2.59
CA ARG A 198 13.62 13.03 -3.35
C ARG A 198 12.60 13.14 -4.49
N GLN A 199 12.43 12.08 -5.27
CA GLN A 199 11.48 12.05 -6.38
C GLN A 199 10.04 12.02 -5.87
N TRP A 200 9.74 11.21 -4.85
CA TRP A 200 8.42 11.12 -4.25
C TRP A 200 7.96 12.45 -3.65
N GLN A 201 8.80 13.11 -2.88
CA GLN A 201 8.46 14.42 -2.28
C GLN A 201 8.16 15.47 -3.35
N ARG A 202 8.88 15.48 -4.47
CA ARG A 202 8.60 16.37 -5.60
C ARG A 202 7.25 16.06 -6.23
N LEU A 203 6.95 14.80 -6.48
CA LEU A 203 5.66 14.37 -7.03
C LEU A 203 4.51 14.72 -6.08
N ARG A 204 4.65 14.46 -4.78
CA ARG A 204 3.66 14.82 -3.77
C ARG A 204 3.43 16.33 -3.73
N ALA A 205 4.50 17.12 -3.71
CA ALA A 205 4.38 18.58 -3.73
C ALA A 205 3.66 19.07 -5.01
N TYR A 206 3.95 18.45 -6.16
CA TYR A 206 3.28 18.73 -7.43
C TYR A 206 1.78 18.42 -7.37
N ALA A 207 1.40 17.28 -6.80
CA ALA A 207 0.01 16.87 -6.59
C ALA A 207 -0.72 17.85 -5.65
N ASN A 208 -0.11 18.16 -4.50
CA ASN A 208 -0.68 19.06 -3.50
C ASN A 208 -0.87 20.49 -4.07
N ALA A 209 0.07 20.99 -4.88
CA ALA A 209 -0.06 22.30 -5.55
C ALA A 209 -1.24 22.34 -6.52
N ARG A 210 -1.74 21.19 -6.97
CA ARG A 210 -2.94 21.06 -7.83
C ARG A 210 -4.21 20.69 -7.06
N GLY A 211 -4.14 20.72 -5.73
CA GLY A 211 -5.25 20.38 -4.85
C GLY A 211 -5.56 18.88 -4.80
N ILE A 212 -4.59 18.01 -5.17
CA ILE A 212 -4.69 16.57 -5.07
C ILE A 212 -3.97 16.13 -3.80
N SER A 213 -4.70 15.49 -2.87
CA SER A 213 -4.11 14.84 -1.70
C SER A 213 -3.84 13.37 -1.98
N ILE A 214 -2.73 12.86 -1.46
CA ILE A 214 -2.35 11.46 -1.61
C ILE A 214 -2.87 10.67 -0.42
N VAL A 215 -3.65 9.63 -0.70
CA VAL A 215 -4.11 8.65 0.29
C VAL A 215 -3.19 7.44 0.22
N GLY A 216 -2.37 7.25 1.25
CA GLY A 216 -1.51 6.08 1.39
C GLY A 216 -2.21 4.91 2.06
N ASP A 217 -1.54 3.77 2.05
CA ASP A 217 -1.99 2.54 2.68
C ASP A 217 -0.90 2.01 3.63
N ALA A 218 -1.28 1.64 4.85
CA ALA A 218 -0.37 1.16 5.87
C ALA A 218 -0.91 -0.16 6.45
N PRO A 219 -0.30 -1.31 6.12
CA PRO A 219 -0.70 -2.57 6.73
C PRO A 219 -0.45 -2.54 8.24
N ILE A 220 -1.38 -3.10 9.04
CA ILE A 220 -1.17 -3.21 10.48
C ILE A 220 0.09 -4.04 10.78
N PHE A 221 0.20 -5.23 10.20
CA PHE A 221 1.34 -6.10 10.38
C PHE A 221 2.44 -5.82 9.34
N ILE A 222 3.67 -6.18 9.70
CA ILE A 222 4.84 -6.03 8.81
C ILE A 222 5.39 -7.40 8.43
N ALA A 223 6.20 -7.44 7.37
CA ALA A 223 6.75 -8.71 6.89
C ALA A 223 7.73 -9.32 7.91
N PRO A 224 7.74 -10.65 8.05
CA PRO A 224 8.70 -11.33 8.93
C PRO A 224 10.16 -11.10 8.50
N GLN A 225 10.39 -11.05 7.20
CA GLN A 225 11.69 -10.76 6.60
C GLN A 225 11.83 -9.25 6.34
N SER A 226 11.90 -8.48 7.44
CA SER A 226 12.06 -7.03 7.40
C SER A 226 13.15 -6.54 8.34
N ALA A 227 13.73 -5.41 7.97
CA ALA A 227 14.70 -4.70 8.81
C ALA A 227 14.10 -4.36 10.18
N ASP A 228 12.81 -4.05 10.23
CA ASP A 228 12.11 -3.65 11.44
C ASP A 228 11.99 -4.80 12.44
N VAL A 229 11.61 -6.01 11.99
CA VAL A 229 11.54 -7.19 12.86
C VAL A 229 12.94 -7.58 13.33
N TRP A 230 13.91 -7.59 12.42
CA TRP A 230 15.30 -7.88 12.76
C TRP A 230 15.90 -6.85 13.73
N ALA A 231 15.61 -5.56 13.53
CA ALA A 231 16.15 -4.49 14.38
C ALA A 231 15.50 -4.44 15.77
N ARG A 232 14.22 -4.76 15.86
CA ARG A 232 13.40 -4.58 17.07
C ARG A 232 12.69 -5.87 17.47
N GLN A 233 13.48 -6.97 17.59
CA GLN A 233 12.98 -8.28 18.00
C GLN A 233 12.21 -8.27 19.33
N ASP A 234 12.54 -7.32 20.21
CA ASP A 234 11.86 -7.06 21.47
C ASP A 234 10.38 -6.70 21.34
N LEU A 235 9.97 -6.15 20.20
CA LEU A 235 8.62 -5.68 19.93
C LEU A 235 7.70 -6.74 19.30
N PHE A 236 8.20 -7.93 19.00
CA PHE A 236 7.44 -8.99 18.31
C PHE A 236 7.42 -10.30 19.10
N GLU A 237 6.40 -11.14 18.84
CA GLU A 237 6.23 -12.46 19.46
C GLU A 237 7.16 -13.50 18.79
N LEU A 238 8.45 -13.37 19.08
CA LEU A 238 9.52 -14.24 18.60
C LEU A 238 10.05 -15.12 19.72
N ASP A 239 10.66 -16.26 19.36
CA ASP A 239 11.46 -17.07 20.27
C ASP A 239 12.90 -16.53 20.41
N THR A 240 13.74 -17.22 21.16
CA THR A 240 15.14 -16.85 21.41
C THR A 240 16.04 -16.92 20.18
N ASP A 241 15.59 -17.62 19.13
CA ASP A 241 16.31 -17.76 17.87
C ASP A 241 15.77 -16.83 16.78
N GLY A 242 14.84 -15.91 17.15
CA GLY A 242 14.26 -14.93 16.26
C GLY A 242 13.13 -15.47 15.37
N ARG A 243 12.66 -16.71 15.65
CA ARG A 243 11.58 -17.33 14.87
C ARG A 243 10.22 -16.96 15.47
N GLN A 244 9.24 -16.84 14.60
CA GLN A 244 7.87 -16.59 15.01
C GLN A 244 7.31 -17.80 15.78
N ARG A 245 6.75 -17.57 16.96
CA ARG A 245 5.98 -18.58 17.72
C ARG A 245 4.53 -18.63 17.25
N VAL A 246 4.05 -17.49 16.85
CA VAL A 246 2.67 -17.23 16.40
C VAL A 246 2.70 -16.26 15.21
N VAL A 247 1.67 -16.33 14.37
CA VAL A 247 1.55 -15.48 13.18
C VAL A 247 0.16 -14.88 13.08
N ALA A 248 0.05 -13.79 12.34
CA ALA A 248 -1.19 -13.09 12.05
C ALA A 248 -2.00 -13.81 10.96
N GLY A 249 -3.30 -13.58 10.99
CA GLY A 249 -4.26 -13.99 9.98
C GLY A 249 -5.69 -13.62 10.37
N VAL A 250 -6.64 -14.26 9.72
CA VAL A 250 -8.08 -14.17 10.05
C VAL A 250 -8.68 -15.57 10.09
N PRO A 251 -9.68 -15.80 10.96
CA PRO A 251 -10.32 -17.11 11.09
C PRO A 251 -11.07 -17.50 9.80
N PRO A 252 -11.48 -18.77 9.69
CA PRO A 252 -12.44 -19.19 8.67
C PRO A 252 -13.70 -18.31 8.68
N ASP A 253 -14.11 -17.92 7.48
CA ASP A 253 -15.28 -17.11 7.26
C ASP A 253 -16.03 -17.57 5.99
N TYR A 254 -17.01 -16.77 5.56
CA TYR A 254 -17.79 -17.03 4.36
C TYR A 254 -16.92 -17.07 3.08
N PHE A 255 -15.81 -16.33 3.04
CA PHE A 255 -14.94 -16.22 1.87
C PHE A 255 -13.84 -17.28 1.83
N SER A 256 -13.43 -17.80 3.01
CA SER A 256 -12.38 -18.80 3.12
C SER A 256 -12.69 -19.84 4.20
N ALA A 257 -12.93 -21.07 3.79
CA ALA A 257 -13.22 -22.20 4.71
C ALA A 257 -12.05 -22.51 5.66
N THR A 258 -10.82 -22.12 5.33
CA THR A 258 -9.63 -22.33 6.16
C THR A 258 -9.12 -21.04 6.80
N GLY A 259 -9.82 -19.92 6.59
CA GLY A 259 -9.34 -18.59 6.92
C GLY A 259 -8.13 -18.17 6.08
N GLN A 260 -7.46 -17.10 6.49
CA GLN A 260 -6.25 -16.64 5.82
C GLN A 260 -5.10 -16.61 6.83
N ARG A 261 -4.04 -17.36 6.56
CA ARG A 261 -2.78 -17.33 7.31
C ARG A 261 -1.81 -16.40 6.60
N TRP A 262 -1.66 -15.17 7.11
CA TRP A 262 -0.80 -14.16 6.46
C TRP A 262 0.68 -14.36 6.76
N GLY A 263 1.01 -14.96 7.92
CA GLY A 263 2.39 -15.27 8.27
C GLY A 263 3.19 -14.10 8.85
N ASN A 264 2.61 -12.92 9.01
CA ASN A 264 3.26 -11.78 9.65
C ASN A 264 3.48 -12.04 11.14
N PRO A 265 4.58 -11.55 11.76
CA PRO A 265 4.77 -11.63 13.20
C PRO A 265 3.75 -10.77 13.93
N LEU A 266 3.28 -11.25 15.08
CA LEU A 266 2.43 -10.50 15.97
C LEU A 266 3.25 -9.56 16.85
N TYR A 267 2.68 -8.42 17.20
CA TYR A 267 3.29 -7.46 18.10
C TYR A 267 3.23 -7.93 19.55
N ARG A 268 4.30 -7.72 20.30
CA ARG A 268 4.31 -7.82 21.76
C ARG A 268 3.77 -6.52 22.35
N TRP A 269 2.44 -6.39 22.37
CA TRP A 269 1.77 -5.16 22.78
C TRP A 269 2.14 -4.67 24.16
N SER A 270 2.52 -5.57 25.09
CA SER A 270 3.03 -5.19 26.41
C SER A 270 4.35 -4.44 26.34
N ALA A 271 5.27 -4.80 25.43
CA ALA A 271 6.52 -4.08 25.21
C ALA A 271 6.26 -2.71 24.57
N HIS A 272 5.38 -2.64 23.58
CA HIS A 272 4.97 -1.37 22.98
C HIS A 272 4.31 -0.42 24.00
N ALA A 273 3.45 -0.93 24.88
CA ALA A 273 2.83 -0.12 25.91
C ALA A 273 3.84 0.39 26.94
N ALA A 274 4.85 -0.44 27.27
CA ALA A 274 5.90 -0.06 28.25
C ALA A 274 6.77 1.10 27.76
N ASP A 275 6.99 1.26 26.46
CA ASP A 275 7.72 2.39 25.87
C ASP A 275 6.81 3.53 25.37
N GLY A 276 5.50 3.48 25.69
CA GLY A 276 4.52 4.49 25.28
C GLY A 276 4.21 4.45 23.79
N TYR A 277 4.34 3.30 23.14
CA TYR A 277 4.11 3.07 21.71
C TYR A 277 5.06 3.89 20.80
N ALA A 278 6.29 4.07 21.22
CA ALA A 278 7.25 4.92 20.53
C ALA A 278 7.49 4.48 19.08
N TRP A 279 7.67 3.19 18.81
CA TRP A 279 7.86 2.66 17.46
C TRP A 279 6.65 2.92 16.56
N TRP A 280 5.42 2.71 17.08
CA TRP A 280 4.19 2.99 16.33
C TRP A 280 4.02 4.48 16.03
N THR A 281 4.33 5.32 17.00
CA THR A 281 4.29 6.79 16.84
C THR A 281 5.27 7.23 15.76
N GLU A 282 6.48 6.66 15.73
CA GLU A 282 7.47 6.97 14.70
C GLU A 282 7.05 6.46 13.32
N ARG A 283 6.51 5.24 13.23
CA ARG A 283 5.97 4.69 11.99
C ARG A 283 4.86 5.58 11.42
N VAL A 284 3.92 6.02 12.25
CA VAL A 284 2.84 6.91 11.81
C VAL A 284 3.38 8.27 11.39
N ARG A 285 4.30 8.86 12.17
CA ARG A 285 4.97 10.13 11.82
C ARG A 285 5.64 10.01 10.45
N HIS A 286 6.42 8.97 10.24
CA HIS A 286 7.11 8.71 8.98
C HIS A 286 6.13 8.55 7.81
N THR A 287 5.06 7.78 7.99
CA THR A 287 4.04 7.60 6.95
C THR A 287 3.45 8.94 6.50
N PHE A 288 3.19 9.87 7.42
CA PHE A 288 2.71 11.21 7.08
C PHE A 288 3.75 12.13 6.44
N THR A 289 5.02 11.77 6.42
CA THR A 289 5.99 12.45 5.54
C THR A 289 5.81 12.06 4.08
N LEU A 290 5.21 10.91 3.81
CA LEU A 290 5.00 10.38 2.46
C LEU A 290 3.62 10.72 1.90
N VAL A 291 2.57 10.75 2.72
CA VAL A 291 1.18 10.89 2.26
C VAL A 291 0.41 11.91 3.08
N ASP A 292 -0.77 12.31 2.59
CA ASP A 292 -1.62 13.34 3.22
C ASP A 292 -2.72 12.71 4.08
N ILE A 293 -3.19 11.53 3.70
CA ILE A 293 -4.20 10.73 4.40
C ILE A 293 -3.68 9.28 4.44
N VAL A 294 -3.94 8.55 5.50
CA VAL A 294 -3.51 7.14 5.65
C VAL A 294 -4.72 6.23 5.80
N ARG A 295 -4.87 5.24 4.91
CA ARG A 295 -5.72 4.08 5.17
C ARG A 295 -4.92 3.08 6.01
N ILE A 296 -5.43 2.73 7.17
CA ILE A 296 -4.84 1.64 7.97
C ILE A 296 -5.59 0.36 7.62
N ASP A 297 -4.85 -0.55 7.02
CA ASP A 297 -5.33 -1.88 6.64
C ASP A 297 -5.54 -2.75 7.87
N HIS A 298 -6.63 -3.53 7.87
CA HIS A 298 -7.05 -4.42 8.95
C HIS A 298 -7.17 -3.74 10.33
N PHE A 299 -7.86 -2.60 10.39
CA PHE A 299 -8.04 -1.81 11.62
C PHE A 299 -8.59 -2.62 12.80
N ARG A 300 -9.41 -3.66 12.53
CA ARG A 300 -9.94 -4.51 13.59
C ARG A 300 -8.86 -5.15 14.47
N GLY A 301 -7.65 -5.38 13.93
CA GLY A 301 -6.53 -5.95 14.66
C GLY A 301 -6.06 -5.12 15.87
N PHE A 302 -6.43 -3.83 15.93
CA PHE A 302 -6.17 -3.00 17.11
C PHE A 302 -7.19 -3.22 18.23
N ALA A 303 -8.41 -3.67 17.93
CA ALA A 303 -9.37 -4.09 18.95
C ALA A 303 -9.10 -5.54 19.36
N ALA A 304 -9.04 -6.45 18.38
CA ALA A 304 -8.68 -7.84 18.57
C ALA A 304 -8.08 -8.41 17.29
N TYR A 305 -7.05 -9.24 17.42
CA TYR A 305 -6.35 -9.89 16.32
C TYR A 305 -6.41 -11.42 16.46
N TRP A 306 -6.34 -12.10 15.30
CA TRP A 306 -6.35 -13.56 15.26
C TRP A 306 -4.92 -14.09 15.34
N GLU A 307 -4.60 -14.78 16.44
CA GLU A 307 -3.32 -15.43 16.68
C GLU A 307 -3.37 -16.88 16.18
N ILE A 308 -2.44 -17.27 15.33
CA ILE A 308 -2.30 -18.62 14.79
C ILE A 308 -0.96 -19.16 15.25
N PRO A 309 -0.88 -20.39 15.87
CA PRO A 309 0.42 -21.02 16.13
C PRO A 309 1.23 -21.14 14.84
N ALA A 310 2.51 -20.80 14.87
CA ALA A 310 3.34 -20.77 13.65
C ALA A 310 3.47 -22.15 12.98
N SER A 311 3.27 -23.24 13.73
CA SER A 311 3.25 -24.62 13.24
C SER A 311 1.99 -25.00 12.45
N GLU A 312 0.91 -24.23 12.58
CA GLU A 312 -0.35 -24.50 11.89
C GLU A 312 -0.27 -24.10 10.40
N PRO A 313 -0.68 -24.97 9.47
CA PRO A 313 -0.64 -24.66 8.05
C PRO A 313 -1.76 -23.72 7.59
N THR A 314 -2.83 -23.58 8.37
CA THR A 314 -4.01 -22.78 8.06
C THR A 314 -4.41 -21.92 9.26
N ALA A 315 -5.41 -21.05 9.08
CA ALA A 315 -5.92 -20.22 10.15
C ALA A 315 -7.03 -20.84 11.00
N VAL A 316 -7.36 -22.12 10.79
CA VAL A 316 -8.46 -22.82 11.50
C VAL A 316 -8.22 -22.88 13.00
N HIS A 317 -6.99 -23.23 13.40
CA HIS A 317 -6.61 -23.39 14.81
C HIS A 317 -5.93 -22.13 15.35
N GLY A 318 -6.72 -21.07 15.52
CA GLY A 318 -6.28 -19.81 16.09
C GLY A 318 -7.15 -19.39 17.27
N ARG A 319 -6.89 -18.20 17.79
CA ARG A 319 -7.69 -17.56 18.84
C ARG A 319 -7.67 -16.03 18.73
N TRP A 320 -8.76 -15.42 19.15
CA TRP A 320 -8.82 -13.96 19.30
C TRP A 320 -8.07 -13.52 20.55
N LEU A 321 -7.19 -12.53 20.38
CA LEU A 321 -6.50 -11.84 21.48
C LEU A 321 -6.81 -10.34 21.42
N PRO A 322 -6.90 -9.66 22.58
CA PRO A 322 -7.10 -8.22 22.61
C PRO A 322 -5.92 -7.48 22.02
N GLY A 323 -6.19 -6.49 21.17
CA GLY A 323 -5.20 -5.54 20.67
C GLY A 323 -4.92 -4.41 21.67
N PRO A 324 -4.11 -3.40 21.27
CA PRO A 324 -3.75 -2.26 22.14
C PRO A 324 -4.92 -1.31 22.39
N GLY A 325 -6.00 -1.41 21.61
CA GLY A 325 -7.19 -0.61 21.75
C GLY A 325 -6.94 0.89 21.62
N LEU A 326 -7.71 1.66 22.38
CA LEU A 326 -7.67 3.13 22.34
C LEU A 326 -6.33 3.71 22.80
N ALA A 327 -5.62 3.03 23.72
CA ALA A 327 -4.36 3.53 24.29
C ALA A 327 -3.26 3.84 23.23
N LEU A 328 -3.18 3.03 22.17
CA LEU A 328 -2.28 3.30 21.05
C LEU A 328 -2.63 4.61 20.33
N PHE A 329 -3.90 4.80 20.01
CA PHE A 329 -4.37 5.99 19.28
C PHE A 329 -4.26 7.26 20.13
N GLU A 330 -4.49 7.16 21.44
CA GLU A 330 -4.27 8.26 22.38
C GLU A 330 -2.79 8.66 22.46
N ALA A 331 -1.88 7.68 22.49
CA ALA A 331 -0.44 7.94 22.47
C ALA A 331 -0.01 8.64 21.17
N ILE A 332 -0.47 8.15 20.02
CA ILE A 332 -0.21 8.75 18.71
C ILE A 332 -0.79 10.17 18.64
N ALA A 333 -2.05 10.36 19.05
CA ALA A 333 -2.70 11.68 19.02
C ALA A 333 -2.02 12.68 19.97
N LYS A 334 -1.54 12.22 21.13
CA LYS A 334 -0.76 13.03 22.06
C LYS A 334 0.55 13.52 21.46
N ALA A 335 1.21 12.68 20.69
CA ALA A 335 2.53 12.98 20.12
C ALA A 335 2.45 13.77 18.79
N LEU A 336 1.44 13.51 17.96
CA LEU A 336 1.36 14.00 16.58
C LEU A 336 0.14 14.91 16.32
N GLY A 337 -0.78 15.03 17.29
CA GLY A 337 -2.06 15.71 17.08
C GLY A 337 -3.08 14.83 16.33
N PRO A 338 -4.24 15.40 15.97
CA PRO A 338 -5.26 14.68 15.19
C PRO A 338 -4.77 14.47 13.74
N LEU A 339 -4.88 13.23 13.27
CA LEU A 339 -4.39 12.80 11.95
C LEU A 339 -5.54 12.33 11.05
N PRO A 340 -5.49 12.58 9.74
CA PRO A 340 -6.46 12.10 8.76
C PRO A 340 -6.21 10.61 8.44
N ILE A 341 -6.81 9.74 9.24
CA ILE A 341 -6.69 8.29 9.11
C ILE A 341 -8.05 7.71 8.70
N ILE A 342 -8.04 6.75 7.78
CA ILE A 342 -9.18 5.91 7.38
C ILE A 342 -8.98 4.54 8.02
N ALA A 343 -9.99 4.07 8.77
CA ALA A 343 -9.98 2.73 9.34
C ALA A 343 -10.59 1.73 8.33
N GLU A 344 -9.79 0.75 7.88
CA GLU A 344 -10.36 -0.36 7.11
C GLU A 344 -11.11 -1.28 8.07
N ASP A 345 -12.44 -1.19 8.03
CA ASP A 345 -13.40 -1.94 8.83
C ASP A 345 -14.27 -2.84 7.94
N LEU A 346 -13.63 -3.58 7.02
CA LEU A 346 -14.30 -4.54 6.15
C LEU A 346 -14.38 -5.94 6.79
N GLY A 347 -15.26 -6.78 6.28
CA GLY A 347 -15.47 -8.14 6.79
C GLY A 347 -16.36 -8.21 8.03
N ILE A 348 -16.05 -9.12 8.95
CA ILE A 348 -16.84 -9.33 10.19
C ILE A 348 -16.43 -8.28 11.22
N ILE A 349 -17.28 -7.27 11.41
CA ILE A 349 -17.06 -6.20 12.38
C ILE A 349 -17.91 -6.47 13.64
N THR A 350 -17.22 -6.66 14.76
CA THR A 350 -17.81 -6.89 16.06
C THR A 350 -18.03 -5.55 16.81
N PRO A 351 -18.90 -5.49 17.84
CA PRO A 351 -19.21 -4.23 18.55
C PRO A 351 -17.99 -3.52 19.15
N ASP A 352 -16.97 -4.25 19.56
CA ASP A 352 -15.73 -3.70 20.12
C ASP A 352 -14.90 -2.97 19.05
N VAL A 353 -14.87 -3.46 17.80
CA VAL A 353 -14.21 -2.79 16.67
C VAL A 353 -14.92 -1.49 16.34
N ASP A 354 -16.28 -1.51 16.25
CA ASP A 354 -17.07 -0.29 15.99
C ASP A 354 -16.92 0.72 17.15
N ALA A 355 -16.91 0.24 18.39
CA ALA A 355 -16.67 1.09 19.55
C ALA A 355 -15.29 1.76 19.50
N LEU A 356 -14.22 1.03 19.13
CA LEU A 356 -12.88 1.60 18.96
C LEU A 356 -12.85 2.64 17.84
N ARG A 357 -13.44 2.32 16.67
CA ARG A 357 -13.51 3.24 15.53
C ARG A 357 -14.25 4.53 15.89
N ARG A 358 -15.39 4.42 16.60
CA ARG A 358 -16.14 5.59 17.07
C ARG A 358 -15.39 6.40 18.12
N ALA A 359 -14.70 5.75 19.05
CA ALA A 359 -13.90 6.42 20.09
C ALA A 359 -12.73 7.20 19.47
N THR A 360 -12.09 6.68 18.41
CA THR A 360 -11.03 7.34 17.66
C THR A 360 -11.55 8.37 16.65
N GLN A 361 -12.86 8.43 16.40
CA GLN A 361 -13.52 9.29 15.40
C GLN A 361 -12.98 9.10 13.98
N LEU A 362 -12.53 7.90 13.63
CA LEU A 362 -12.03 7.58 12.31
C LEU A 362 -13.18 7.19 11.37
N PRO A 363 -13.17 7.65 10.10
CA PRO A 363 -14.09 7.16 9.09
C PRO A 363 -13.77 5.68 8.77
N GLY A 364 -14.83 4.88 8.64
CA GLY A 364 -14.75 3.51 8.15
C GLY A 364 -14.89 3.43 6.62
N MET A 365 -14.95 2.22 6.09
CA MET A 365 -15.05 1.95 4.66
C MET A 365 -16.37 1.26 4.30
N ARG A 366 -16.86 1.52 3.09
CA ARG A 366 -17.99 0.79 2.48
C ARG A 366 -17.64 0.43 1.04
N VAL A 367 -17.82 -0.83 0.67
CA VAL A 367 -17.53 -1.35 -0.67
C VAL A 367 -18.83 -1.78 -1.32
N LEU A 368 -19.18 -1.18 -2.45
CA LEU A 368 -20.47 -1.41 -3.12
C LEU A 368 -20.61 -2.84 -3.66
N GLN A 369 -19.52 -3.50 -4.06
CA GLN A 369 -19.56 -4.90 -4.47
C GLN A 369 -20.04 -5.85 -3.37
N PHE A 370 -19.94 -5.47 -2.09
CA PHE A 370 -20.46 -6.26 -0.97
C PHE A 370 -21.92 -5.97 -0.60
N ALA A 371 -22.54 -5.00 -1.27
CA ALA A 371 -23.85 -4.51 -0.90
C ALA A 371 -25.01 -5.45 -1.26
N PHE A 372 -24.87 -6.25 -2.33
CA PHE A 372 -26.01 -6.89 -2.97
C PHE A 372 -26.14 -8.39 -2.74
N GLY A 373 -25.21 -9.00 -2.01
CA GLY A 373 -25.23 -10.43 -1.65
C GLY A 373 -26.14 -10.78 -0.45
N GLY A 374 -26.85 -9.79 0.12
CA GLY A 374 -27.68 -9.97 1.32
C GLY A 374 -29.05 -9.30 1.23
N GLY A 375 -29.71 -9.12 2.40
CA GLY A 375 -30.99 -8.43 2.53
C GLY A 375 -30.87 -6.91 2.62
N ALA A 376 -32.01 -6.25 2.90
CA ALA A 376 -32.11 -4.80 3.02
C ALA A 376 -31.35 -4.21 4.24
N ASP A 377 -30.93 -5.05 5.16
CA ASP A 377 -30.13 -4.73 6.35
C ASP A 377 -28.62 -4.75 6.11
N ASN A 378 -28.17 -5.05 4.88
CA ASN A 378 -26.76 -5.04 4.54
C ASN A 378 -26.19 -3.63 4.66
N LEU A 379 -25.21 -3.44 5.56
CA LEU A 379 -24.59 -2.13 5.89
C LEU A 379 -23.80 -1.49 4.72
N TYR A 380 -23.49 -2.25 3.67
CA TYR A 380 -22.84 -1.73 2.48
C TYR A 380 -23.83 -1.10 1.47
N LEU A 381 -25.14 -1.26 1.67
CA LEU A 381 -26.14 -0.60 0.83
C LEU A 381 -26.11 0.92 1.04
N PRO A 382 -26.20 1.74 -0.01
CA PRO A 382 -26.05 3.19 0.06
C PRO A 382 -26.96 3.90 1.08
N HIS A 383 -28.16 3.39 1.34
CA HIS A 383 -29.09 3.98 2.32
C HIS A 383 -28.69 3.75 3.78
N HIS A 384 -27.69 2.88 4.04
CA HIS A 384 -27.09 2.68 5.37
C HIS A 384 -25.76 3.42 5.54
N HIS A 385 -25.26 4.11 4.50
CA HIS A 385 -24.01 4.84 4.63
C HIS A 385 -24.14 5.99 5.62
N GLU A 386 -23.08 6.20 6.40
CA GLU A 386 -22.90 7.35 7.27
C GLU A 386 -21.98 8.38 6.59
N ALA A 387 -22.08 9.66 6.98
CA ALA A 387 -21.25 10.70 6.41
C ALA A 387 -19.75 10.45 6.67
N ALA A 388 -19.39 10.06 7.91
CA ALA A 388 -17.99 9.74 8.27
C ALA A 388 -17.56 8.36 7.69
N THR A 389 -17.58 8.24 6.38
CA THR A 389 -17.30 7.00 5.64
C THR A 389 -16.56 7.31 4.34
N VAL A 390 -15.72 6.38 3.91
CA VAL A 390 -15.15 6.32 2.57
C VAL A 390 -15.85 5.21 1.80
N VAL A 391 -16.56 5.55 0.74
CA VAL A 391 -17.25 4.57 -0.12
C VAL A 391 -16.41 4.24 -1.34
N TYR A 392 -16.35 2.94 -1.67
CA TYR A 392 -15.61 2.40 -2.83
C TYR A 392 -16.58 1.66 -3.75
N THR A 393 -16.30 1.65 -5.05
CA THR A 393 -16.91 0.67 -5.97
C THR A 393 -16.37 -0.72 -5.68
N GLY A 394 -15.05 -0.86 -5.59
CA GLY A 394 -14.24 -1.98 -5.14
C GLY A 394 -12.88 -1.45 -4.68
N THR A 395 -12.09 -2.27 -3.98
CA THR A 395 -10.70 -1.99 -3.61
C THR A 395 -9.73 -2.72 -4.56
N HIS A 396 -8.44 -2.66 -4.29
CA HIS A 396 -7.42 -3.43 -5.01
C HIS A 396 -7.55 -4.96 -4.81
N ASP A 397 -8.23 -5.40 -3.75
CA ASP A 397 -8.47 -6.82 -3.43
C ASP A 397 -9.76 -7.37 -4.06
N ASN A 398 -10.65 -6.49 -4.50
CA ASN A 398 -11.85 -6.87 -5.20
C ASN A 398 -11.55 -7.18 -6.68
N ASP A 399 -12.48 -7.86 -7.33
CA ASP A 399 -12.52 -7.88 -8.78
C ASP A 399 -12.85 -6.49 -9.32
N THR A 400 -12.55 -6.23 -10.59
CA THR A 400 -13.10 -5.06 -11.27
C THR A 400 -14.62 -5.10 -11.23
N THR A 401 -15.28 -3.95 -11.29
CA THR A 401 -16.75 -3.92 -11.27
C THR A 401 -17.37 -4.72 -12.42
N GLN A 402 -16.76 -4.72 -13.60
CA GLN A 402 -17.20 -5.54 -14.72
C GLN A 402 -16.97 -7.04 -14.48
N GLY A 403 -15.82 -7.42 -13.88
CA GLY A 403 -15.53 -8.81 -13.51
C GLY A 403 -16.51 -9.32 -12.46
N TRP A 404 -16.70 -8.54 -11.37
CA TRP A 404 -17.69 -8.83 -10.34
C TRP A 404 -19.10 -9.01 -10.92
N TRP A 405 -19.56 -8.12 -11.78
CA TRP A 405 -20.88 -8.20 -12.39
C TRP A 405 -21.08 -9.47 -13.21
N ARG A 406 -20.08 -9.86 -13.99
CA ARG A 406 -20.13 -11.09 -14.79
C ARG A 406 -20.16 -12.35 -13.92
N ALA A 407 -19.45 -12.32 -12.77
CA ALA A 407 -19.40 -13.43 -11.82
C ALA A 407 -20.59 -13.45 -10.84
N ALA A 408 -21.30 -12.33 -10.67
CA ALA A 408 -22.42 -12.19 -9.75
C ALA A 408 -23.54 -13.18 -10.08
N SER A 409 -24.14 -13.74 -9.03
CA SER A 409 -25.31 -14.61 -9.16
C SER A 409 -26.50 -13.84 -9.75
N GLN A 410 -27.46 -14.57 -10.35
CA GLN A 410 -28.69 -13.94 -10.88
C GLN A 410 -29.43 -13.19 -9.76
N ALA A 411 -29.44 -13.71 -8.54
CA ALA A 411 -30.09 -13.06 -7.39
C ALA A 411 -29.46 -11.71 -7.05
N GLU A 412 -28.11 -11.61 -7.09
CA GLU A 412 -27.40 -10.35 -6.89
C GLU A 412 -27.68 -9.36 -8.01
N ARG A 413 -27.62 -9.79 -9.27
CA ARG A 413 -27.96 -8.93 -10.42
C ARG A 413 -29.38 -8.40 -10.34
N ASP A 414 -30.34 -9.25 -9.97
CA ASP A 414 -31.74 -8.86 -9.76
C ASP A 414 -31.89 -7.90 -8.58
N HIS A 415 -31.06 -8.05 -7.52
CA HIS A 415 -31.04 -7.13 -6.40
C HIS A 415 -30.56 -5.76 -6.83
N VAL A 416 -29.43 -5.67 -7.54
CA VAL A 416 -28.92 -4.40 -8.10
C VAL A 416 -29.97 -3.74 -9.01
N ALA A 417 -30.55 -4.50 -9.93
CA ALA A 417 -31.53 -4.00 -10.88
C ALA A 417 -32.78 -3.42 -10.17
N ARG A 418 -33.33 -4.16 -9.19
CA ARG A 418 -34.46 -3.69 -8.37
C ARG A 418 -34.09 -2.45 -7.52
N TYR A 419 -32.89 -2.45 -6.91
CA TYR A 419 -32.44 -1.34 -6.10
C TYR A 419 -32.32 -0.05 -6.91
N LEU A 420 -31.92 -0.15 -8.16
CA LEU A 420 -31.76 0.98 -9.09
C LEU A 420 -33.03 1.32 -9.87
N GLY A 421 -34.06 0.46 -9.83
CA GLY A 421 -35.25 0.62 -10.70
C GLY A 421 -34.91 0.45 -12.19
N ARG A 422 -33.88 -0.35 -12.52
CA ARG A 422 -33.42 -0.65 -13.90
C ARG A 422 -33.53 -2.13 -14.19
N ARG A 423 -33.41 -2.52 -15.45
CA ARG A 423 -33.32 -3.93 -15.83
C ARG A 423 -31.87 -4.41 -15.75
N ALA A 424 -31.66 -5.70 -15.42
CA ALA A 424 -30.32 -6.26 -15.32
C ALA A 424 -29.54 -6.23 -16.64
N ASP A 425 -30.22 -6.51 -17.76
CA ASP A 425 -29.63 -6.49 -19.10
C ASP A 425 -29.20 -5.07 -19.56
N GLU A 426 -29.79 -4.01 -19.01
CA GLU A 426 -29.40 -2.64 -19.26
C GLU A 426 -28.10 -2.27 -18.53
N LEU A 427 -27.72 -3.04 -17.51
CA LEU A 427 -26.54 -2.79 -16.69
C LEU A 427 -25.27 -3.47 -17.23
N ASP A 428 -25.41 -4.45 -18.12
CA ASP A 428 -24.28 -5.28 -18.59
C ASP A 428 -23.12 -4.46 -19.20
N THR A 429 -23.42 -3.34 -19.82
CA THR A 429 -22.43 -2.50 -20.50
C THR A 429 -21.92 -1.34 -19.66
N ASP A 430 -22.70 -0.86 -18.68
CA ASP A 430 -22.39 0.38 -17.94
C ASP A 430 -22.38 0.22 -16.40
N ILE A 431 -22.36 -1.01 -15.90
CA ILE A 431 -22.40 -1.28 -14.45
C ILE A 431 -21.28 -0.55 -13.68
N HIS A 432 -20.09 -0.44 -14.26
CA HIS A 432 -18.97 0.26 -13.66
C HIS A 432 -19.29 1.74 -13.45
N TRP A 433 -19.82 2.46 -14.44
CA TRP A 433 -20.28 3.84 -14.31
C TRP A 433 -21.50 3.97 -13.41
N THR A 434 -22.34 2.95 -13.38
CA THR A 434 -23.50 2.89 -12.47
C THR A 434 -23.05 2.81 -11.02
N LEU A 435 -22.06 1.95 -10.67
CA LEU A 435 -21.53 1.90 -9.31
C LEU A 435 -20.71 3.15 -8.96
N ILE A 436 -19.93 3.72 -9.90
CA ILE A 436 -19.25 5.00 -9.69
C ILE A 436 -20.27 6.09 -9.34
N ARG A 437 -21.33 6.23 -10.12
CA ARG A 437 -22.42 7.18 -9.84
C ARG A 437 -23.05 6.94 -8.46
N MET A 438 -23.30 5.67 -8.10
CA MET A 438 -23.86 5.30 -6.79
C MET A 438 -22.92 5.72 -5.65
N ALA A 439 -21.61 5.50 -5.79
CA ALA A 439 -20.61 5.93 -4.82
C ALA A 439 -20.58 7.46 -4.69
N TRP A 440 -20.59 8.20 -5.82
CA TRP A 440 -20.59 9.66 -5.83
C TRP A 440 -21.88 10.25 -5.25
N ALA A 441 -23.03 9.61 -5.46
CA ALA A 441 -24.32 10.04 -4.92
C ALA A 441 -24.48 9.76 -3.42
N SER A 442 -23.67 8.86 -2.85
CA SER A 442 -23.72 8.49 -1.43
C SER A 442 -23.56 9.69 -0.50
N VAL A 443 -24.14 9.59 0.71
CA VAL A 443 -23.94 10.56 1.80
C VAL A 443 -22.51 10.51 2.38
N ALA A 444 -21.74 9.47 2.08
CA ALA A 444 -20.35 9.35 2.52
C ALA A 444 -19.53 10.59 2.14
N ASP A 445 -18.68 11.04 3.05
CA ASP A 445 -17.83 12.21 2.81
C ASP A 445 -16.86 11.99 1.64
N THR A 446 -16.28 10.80 1.54
CA THR A 446 -15.29 10.49 0.51
C THR A 446 -15.77 9.33 -0.37
N ALA A 447 -15.53 9.43 -1.68
CA ALA A 447 -15.78 8.35 -2.64
C ALA A 447 -14.53 8.07 -3.47
N ILE A 448 -14.15 6.80 -3.59
CA ILE A 448 -12.96 6.36 -4.34
C ILE A 448 -13.33 5.20 -5.25
N THR A 449 -12.76 5.17 -6.45
CA THR A 449 -12.91 4.07 -7.40
C THR A 449 -11.55 3.66 -7.97
N PRO A 450 -11.29 2.37 -8.21
CA PRO A 450 -10.11 1.93 -8.97
C PRO A 450 -10.13 2.49 -10.39
N LEU A 451 -8.95 2.79 -10.95
CA LEU A 451 -8.86 3.24 -12.34
C LEU A 451 -9.42 2.19 -13.31
N GLN A 452 -9.29 0.91 -13.01
CA GLN A 452 -9.86 -0.18 -13.80
C GLN A 452 -11.37 -0.03 -14.00
N ASP A 453 -12.08 0.43 -12.96
CA ASP A 453 -13.53 0.65 -13.03
C ASP A 453 -13.85 1.87 -13.90
N VAL A 454 -13.06 2.94 -13.82
CA VAL A 454 -13.21 4.10 -14.73
C VAL A 454 -13.06 3.68 -16.20
N LEU A 455 -12.10 2.79 -16.46
CA LEU A 455 -11.82 2.27 -17.80
C LEU A 455 -12.78 1.17 -18.25
N GLY A 456 -13.63 0.64 -17.36
CA GLY A 456 -14.56 -0.44 -17.64
C GLY A 456 -13.87 -1.77 -17.96
N LEU A 457 -12.75 -2.05 -17.32
CA LEU A 457 -11.95 -3.26 -17.56
C LEU A 457 -12.54 -4.47 -16.84
N ASP A 458 -12.27 -5.66 -17.36
CA ASP A 458 -12.77 -6.93 -16.83
C ASP A 458 -11.80 -7.57 -15.81
N ALA A 459 -12.16 -8.77 -15.31
CA ALA A 459 -11.43 -9.50 -14.27
C ALA A 459 -9.95 -9.79 -14.59
N ALA A 460 -9.56 -9.80 -15.87
CA ALA A 460 -8.16 -9.99 -16.26
C ALA A 460 -7.24 -8.83 -15.83
N HIS A 461 -7.85 -7.70 -15.47
CA HIS A 461 -7.16 -6.47 -15.08
C HIS A 461 -7.19 -6.18 -13.56
N ARG A 462 -7.68 -7.13 -12.74
CA ARG A 462 -7.66 -6.96 -11.30
C ARG A 462 -6.23 -6.84 -10.76
N MET A 463 -6.06 -6.09 -9.67
CA MET A 463 -4.75 -5.86 -9.07
C MET A 463 -4.30 -7.05 -8.22
N ASN A 464 -5.20 -7.57 -7.40
CA ASN A 464 -4.92 -8.67 -6.47
C ASN A 464 -6.10 -9.63 -6.33
N LEU A 465 -5.79 -10.88 -6.01
CA LEU A 465 -6.75 -11.88 -5.55
C LEU A 465 -6.24 -12.42 -4.19
N PRO A 466 -6.88 -12.04 -3.07
CA PRO A 466 -6.48 -12.50 -1.76
C PRO A 466 -6.44 -14.02 -1.64
N GLY A 467 -5.36 -14.54 -1.02
CA GLY A 467 -5.15 -15.97 -0.84
C GLY A 467 -4.40 -16.66 -1.99
N GLU A 468 -4.16 -16.00 -3.12
CA GLU A 468 -3.30 -16.49 -4.20
C GLU A 468 -1.94 -15.79 -4.15
N GLY A 469 -0.86 -16.59 -4.24
CA GLY A 469 0.51 -16.08 -4.03
C GLY A 469 1.17 -15.45 -5.26
N ASP A 470 0.77 -15.84 -6.49
CA ASP A 470 1.48 -15.50 -7.71
C ASP A 470 0.58 -14.84 -8.76
N GLY A 471 1.20 -14.04 -9.63
CA GLY A 471 0.51 -13.44 -10.80
C GLY A 471 -0.22 -12.13 -10.51
N HIS A 472 -0.17 -11.64 -9.27
CA HIS A 472 -0.83 -10.41 -8.83
C HIS A 472 0.12 -9.22 -8.74
N TRP A 473 -0.41 -8.03 -8.43
CA TRP A 473 0.32 -6.75 -8.27
C TRP A 473 1.04 -6.30 -9.55
N ALA A 474 0.65 -6.84 -10.69
CA ALA A 474 1.38 -6.70 -11.95
C ALA A 474 0.63 -5.88 -13.00
N TRP A 475 -0.64 -5.52 -12.77
CA TRP A 475 -1.45 -4.82 -13.75
C TRP A 475 -0.89 -3.44 -14.09
N ARG A 476 -0.91 -3.12 -15.40
CA ARG A 476 -0.57 -1.83 -15.98
C ARG A 476 -1.61 -1.42 -17.02
N PHE A 477 -1.70 -0.13 -17.27
CA PHE A 477 -2.50 0.41 -18.37
C PHE A 477 -1.63 1.21 -19.35
N ASP A 478 -2.20 1.52 -20.51
CA ASP A 478 -1.63 2.45 -21.47
C ASP A 478 -2.53 3.68 -21.62
N TRP A 479 -1.93 4.85 -21.86
CA TRP A 479 -2.69 6.11 -21.98
C TRP A 479 -3.70 6.09 -23.11
N SER A 480 -3.55 5.26 -24.15
CA SER A 480 -4.56 5.09 -25.22
C SER A 480 -5.89 4.52 -24.71
N GLN A 481 -5.88 3.85 -23.55
CA GLN A 481 -7.11 3.35 -22.89
C GLN A 481 -7.87 4.47 -22.17
N VAL A 482 -7.19 5.58 -21.81
CA VAL A 482 -7.78 6.72 -21.10
C VAL A 482 -8.34 7.71 -22.11
N ARG A 483 -9.62 7.53 -22.47
CA ARG A 483 -10.33 8.44 -23.39
C ARG A 483 -10.71 9.74 -22.70
N PRO A 484 -10.78 10.88 -23.42
CA PRO A 484 -11.24 12.16 -22.85
C PRO A 484 -12.59 12.04 -22.11
N ALA A 485 -13.52 11.26 -22.66
CA ALA A 485 -14.84 11.04 -22.08
C ALA A 485 -14.81 10.47 -20.65
N HIS A 486 -13.75 9.73 -20.26
CA HIS A 486 -13.62 9.20 -18.90
C HIS A 486 -13.41 10.34 -17.90
N GLY A 487 -12.50 11.28 -18.20
CA GLY A 487 -12.26 12.46 -17.36
C GLY A 487 -13.47 13.41 -17.33
N GLU A 488 -14.10 13.65 -18.48
CA GLU A 488 -15.30 14.51 -18.59
C GLU A 488 -16.47 13.93 -17.77
N GLN A 489 -16.70 12.63 -17.82
CA GLN A 489 -17.76 11.96 -17.06
C GLN A 489 -17.50 11.99 -15.56
N LEU A 490 -16.25 11.77 -15.13
CA LEU A 490 -15.86 11.92 -13.72
C LEU A 490 -16.06 13.35 -13.24
N ALA A 491 -15.61 14.36 -14.00
CA ALA A 491 -15.78 15.76 -13.66
C ALA A 491 -17.27 16.14 -13.53
N ALA A 492 -18.10 15.68 -14.47
CA ALA A 492 -19.54 15.91 -14.44
C ALA A 492 -20.20 15.31 -13.19
N LEU A 493 -19.85 14.06 -12.82
CA LEU A 493 -20.35 13.42 -11.60
C LEU A 493 -19.85 14.14 -10.34
N THR A 494 -18.58 14.53 -10.31
CA THR A 494 -17.97 15.25 -9.19
C THR A 494 -18.65 16.58 -8.94
N GLN A 495 -18.92 17.33 -10.00
CA GLN A 495 -19.69 18.58 -9.91
C GLN A 495 -21.14 18.35 -9.47
N MET A 496 -21.82 17.36 -10.08
CA MET A 496 -23.23 17.04 -9.78
C MET A 496 -23.44 16.68 -8.31
N TYR A 497 -22.51 15.96 -7.69
CA TYR A 497 -22.63 15.48 -6.31
C TYR A 497 -21.77 16.28 -5.31
N ALA A 498 -21.26 17.46 -5.71
CA ALA A 498 -20.46 18.35 -4.88
C ALA A 498 -19.27 17.67 -4.20
N ARG A 499 -18.41 17.01 -4.99
CA ARG A 499 -17.20 16.29 -4.52
C ARG A 499 -15.89 16.90 -5.04
N GLY A 500 -15.93 18.07 -5.62
CA GLY A 500 -14.79 18.78 -6.19
C GLY A 500 -14.12 19.80 -5.26
#